data_e5e76237a8b08d8b63eb19bccd0e3e29
#
_entry.id   e5e76237a8b08d8b63eb19bccd0e3e29
#
_cell.length_a   1.000
_cell.length_b   1.000
_cell.length_c   1.000
_cell.angle_alpha   90.00
_cell.angle_beta   90.00
_cell.angle_gamma   90.00
#
_symmetry.space_group_name_H-M   'P 1'
#
loop_
_entity.id
_entity.type
_entity.pdbx_description
1 polymer ?
#
loop_
_entity_poly.entity_id
_entity_poly.type
_entity_poly.pdbx_seq_one_letter_code
_entity_poly.pdbx_strand_id
1 'polypeptide(L)'
;MSYIQEQFFDIGANLTHKSFESDLEEVLFEAKEIGVKRMSITGSCLEDSIQAAEMAERFPEMCISTAGIHPHNAKEYSPEMFSEIKALLKKEPVKCIGETGLDFNRNFSTPEQQQLSFEAHLELSLIHISEPTRPY
;
A
#
# COMPACT_ATOMS: atom_id res chain seq x y z
N MET A 1 33.51 -9.68 -17.57
CA MET A 1 32.05 -9.82 -17.75
C MET A 1 31.38 -9.10 -16.60
N SER A 2 30.71 -8.00 -16.88
CA SER A 2 29.85 -7.38 -15.89
C SER A 2 28.57 -8.24 -15.78
N TYR A 3 28.42 -8.98 -14.72
CA TYR A 3 27.16 -9.62 -14.40
C TYR A 3 26.15 -8.47 -14.20
N ILE A 4 25.13 -8.41 -15.04
CA ILE A 4 23.98 -7.55 -14.79
C ILE A 4 23.33 -8.14 -13.54
N GLN A 5 23.53 -7.51 -12.40
CA GLN A 5 22.84 -7.90 -11.19
C GLN A 5 21.35 -7.64 -11.42
N GLU A 6 20.56 -8.69 -11.41
CA GLU A 6 19.10 -8.57 -11.53
C GLU A 6 18.58 -7.60 -10.46
N GLN A 7 17.64 -6.76 -10.85
CA GLN A 7 17.03 -5.79 -9.95
C GLN A 7 15.57 -6.15 -9.77
N PHE A 8 15.13 -6.17 -8.53
CA PHE A 8 13.77 -6.53 -8.16
C PHE A 8 13.05 -5.36 -7.52
N PHE A 9 11.74 -5.33 -7.74
CA PHE A 9 10.80 -4.48 -7.03
C PHE A 9 9.78 -5.37 -6.32
N ASP A 10 9.77 -5.38 -4.98
CA ASP A 10 8.74 -6.04 -4.20
C ASP A 10 7.49 -5.15 -4.16
N ILE A 11 6.42 -5.60 -4.82
CA ILE A 11 5.18 -4.83 -4.98
C ILE A 11 4.20 -4.98 -3.83
N GLY A 12 4.52 -5.75 -2.79
CA GLY A 12 3.60 -6.04 -1.69
C GLY A 12 4.30 -6.48 -0.40
N ALA A 13 5.21 -5.66 0.11
CA ALA A 13 5.92 -5.96 1.35
C ALA A 13 5.09 -5.59 2.59
N ASN A 14 4.96 -6.51 3.54
CA ASN A 14 4.23 -6.31 4.80
C ASN A 14 5.19 -5.98 5.96
N LEU A 15 6.03 -4.97 5.78
CA LEU A 15 7.07 -4.60 6.75
C LEU A 15 6.56 -3.84 7.98
N THR A 16 5.30 -3.45 8.00
CA THR A 16 4.64 -2.89 9.19
C THR A 16 4.31 -3.96 10.24
N HIS A 17 4.41 -5.24 9.87
CA HIS A 17 4.13 -6.33 10.80
C HIS A 17 5.16 -6.37 11.94
N LYS A 18 4.69 -6.65 13.17
CA LYS A 18 5.48 -6.69 14.41
C LYS A 18 6.75 -7.54 14.36
N SER A 19 6.79 -8.56 13.50
CA SER A 19 7.98 -9.41 13.35
C SER A 19 9.22 -8.66 12.85
N PHE A 20 9.05 -7.47 12.27
CA PHE A 20 10.13 -6.66 11.74
C PHE A 20 10.56 -5.50 12.65
N GLU A 21 9.90 -5.29 13.80
CA GLU A 21 10.20 -4.16 14.69
C GLU A 21 11.66 -4.11 15.17
N SER A 22 12.28 -5.28 15.39
CA SER A 22 13.62 -5.39 15.97
C SER A 22 14.75 -5.33 14.94
N ASP A 23 14.49 -5.65 13.68
CA ASP A 23 15.52 -5.90 12.66
C ASP A 23 15.20 -5.29 11.28
N LEU A 24 14.23 -4.38 11.21
CA LEU A 24 13.78 -3.76 9.97
C LEU A 24 14.92 -3.19 9.12
N GLU A 25 15.86 -2.48 9.73
CA GLU A 25 16.98 -1.87 8.99
C GLU A 25 17.94 -2.92 8.42
N GLU A 26 18.15 -4.02 9.15
CA GLU A 26 18.95 -5.16 8.69
C GLU A 26 18.26 -5.87 7.52
N VAL A 27 16.94 -6.11 7.63
CA VAL A 27 16.12 -6.71 6.55
C VAL A 27 16.18 -5.86 5.28
N LEU A 28 16.04 -4.55 5.39
CA LEU A 28 16.14 -3.63 4.25
C LEU A 28 17.54 -3.63 3.64
N PHE A 29 18.57 -3.66 4.47
CA PHE A 29 19.95 -3.72 4.03
C PHE A 29 20.23 -5.02 3.26
N GLU A 30 19.87 -6.17 3.83
CA GLU A 30 20.05 -7.48 3.18
C GLU A 30 19.27 -7.58 1.86
N ALA A 31 18.02 -7.11 1.85
CA ALA A 31 17.21 -7.06 0.63
C ALA A 31 17.89 -6.24 -0.48
N LYS A 32 18.48 -5.10 -0.13
CA LYS A 32 19.24 -4.26 -1.08
C LYS A 32 20.47 -4.96 -1.63
N GLU A 33 21.22 -5.67 -0.78
CA GLU A 33 22.44 -6.39 -1.17
C GLU A 33 22.13 -7.51 -2.17
N ILE A 34 21.00 -8.19 -2.06
CA ILE A 34 20.60 -9.24 -3.00
C ILE A 34 19.87 -8.73 -4.24
N GLY A 35 19.69 -7.41 -4.40
CA GLY A 35 19.17 -6.81 -5.62
C GLY A 35 17.77 -6.24 -5.53
N VAL A 36 17.09 -6.25 -4.38
CA VAL A 36 15.81 -5.55 -4.22
C VAL A 36 16.07 -4.05 -4.18
N LYS A 37 15.66 -3.35 -5.23
CA LYS A 37 15.90 -1.90 -5.38
C LYS A 37 14.80 -1.06 -4.78
N ARG A 38 13.57 -1.56 -4.82
CA ARG A 38 12.40 -0.87 -4.27
C ARG A 38 11.42 -1.85 -3.68
N MET A 39 10.64 -1.35 -2.73
CA MET A 39 9.52 -2.05 -2.11
C MET A 39 8.30 -1.15 -2.02
N SER A 40 7.12 -1.73 -2.22
CA SER A 40 5.85 -1.09 -1.91
C SER A 40 5.33 -1.65 -0.59
N ILE A 41 5.29 -0.81 0.44
CA ILE A 41 4.76 -1.18 1.75
C ILE A 41 3.24 -1.12 1.69
N THR A 42 2.58 -2.21 2.01
CA THR A 42 1.13 -2.36 1.82
C THR A 42 0.35 -1.81 3.01
N GLY A 43 -0.61 -0.91 2.74
CA GLY A 43 -1.64 -0.50 3.69
C GLY A 43 -2.87 -1.39 3.56
N SER A 44 -3.32 -2.02 4.63
CA SER A 44 -4.48 -2.93 4.67
C SER A 44 -5.69 -2.40 5.47
N CYS A 45 -5.45 -1.37 6.26
CA CYS A 45 -6.44 -0.58 7.00
C CYS A 45 -5.88 0.83 7.19
N LEU A 46 -6.61 1.71 7.86
CA LEU A 46 -6.14 3.08 8.11
C LEU A 46 -4.82 3.10 8.89
N GLU A 47 -4.73 2.32 9.96
CA GLU A 47 -3.53 2.27 10.81
C GLU A 47 -2.31 1.76 10.03
N ASP A 48 -2.45 0.64 9.33
CA ASP A 48 -1.37 0.09 8.49
C ASP A 48 -0.97 1.07 7.38
N SER A 49 -1.94 1.77 6.78
CA SER A 49 -1.68 2.78 5.74
C SER A 49 -0.88 3.97 6.28
N ILE A 50 -1.14 4.41 7.51
CA ILE A 50 -0.36 5.45 8.20
C ILE A 50 1.06 4.96 8.45
N GLN A 51 1.21 3.78 9.03
CA GLN A 51 2.52 3.19 9.32
C GLN A 51 3.34 2.94 8.05
N ALA A 52 2.69 2.46 6.98
CA ALA A 52 3.33 2.26 5.68
C ALA A 52 3.83 3.59 5.07
N ALA A 53 3.04 4.66 5.19
CA ALA A 53 3.45 5.99 4.74
C ALA A 53 4.64 6.52 5.54
N GLU A 54 4.61 6.41 6.87
CA GLU A 54 5.71 6.82 7.75
C GLU A 54 7.00 6.03 7.46
N MET A 55 6.89 4.73 7.24
CA MET A 55 8.02 3.88 6.86
C MET A 55 8.61 4.31 5.52
N ALA A 56 7.77 4.60 4.52
CA ALA A 56 8.23 5.07 3.22
C ALA A 56 8.85 6.48 3.30
N GLU A 57 8.37 7.35 4.18
CA GLU A 57 9.02 8.64 4.49
C GLU A 57 10.40 8.45 5.15
N ARG A 58 10.55 7.43 6.01
CA ARG A 58 11.83 7.11 6.67
C ARG A 58 12.86 6.52 5.72
N PHE A 59 12.43 5.75 4.73
CA PHE A 59 13.31 5.04 3.78
C PHE A 59 12.99 5.39 2.31
N PRO A 60 13.04 6.67 1.90
CA PRO A 60 12.54 7.12 0.61
C PRO A 60 13.31 6.57 -0.60
N GLU A 61 14.57 6.16 -0.40
CA GLU A 61 15.41 5.56 -1.46
C GLU A 61 14.96 4.13 -1.81
N MET A 62 14.25 3.46 -0.92
CA MET A 62 13.90 2.05 -1.08
C MET A 62 12.40 1.78 -1.00
N CYS A 63 11.66 2.57 -0.25
CA CYS A 63 10.24 2.32 0.04
C CYS A 63 9.33 3.37 -0.59
N ILE A 64 8.24 2.88 -1.15
CA ILE A 64 7.00 3.61 -1.39
C ILE A 64 5.89 2.92 -0.60
N SER A 65 4.70 3.50 -0.52
CA SER A 65 3.60 2.85 0.17
C SER A 65 2.29 2.91 -0.61
N THR A 66 1.33 2.11 -0.17
CA THR A 66 -0.06 2.16 -0.58
C THR A 66 -0.95 2.60 0.59
N ALA A 67 -2.15 3.07 0.31
CA ALA A 67 -3.16 3.35 1.31
C ALA A 67 -4.52 2.80 0.85
N GLY A 68 -5.16 2.00 1.70
CA GLY A 68 -6.41 1.36 1.38
C GLY A 68 -6.98 0.51 2.51
N ILE A 69 -8.11 -0.14 2.21
CA ILE A 69 -8.82 -1.02 3.13
C ILE A 69 -8.97 -2.39 2.47
N HIS A 70 -8.25 -3.36 3.00
CA HIS A 70 -8.34 -4.76 2.58
C HIS A 70 -9.76 -5.31 2.81
N PRO A 71 -10.27 -6.24 2.00
CA PRO A 71 -11.62 -6.81 2.19
C PRO A 71 -11.86 -7.41 3.58
N HIS A 72 -10.83 -7.91 4.26
CA HIS A 72 -10.98 -8.39 5.63
C HIS A 72 -11.32 -7.29 6.65
N ASN A 73 -10.89 -6.06 6.37
CA ASN A 73 -11.09 -4.89 7.22
C ASN A 73 -12.23 -3.98 6.72
N ALA A 74 -12.94 -4.37 5.66
CA ALA A 74 -13.98 -3.56 5.04
C ALA A 74 -15.13 -3.17 5.99
N LYS A 75 -15.35 -3.93 7.07
CA LYS A 75 -16.27 -3.60 8.17
C LYS A 75 -15.92 -2.30 8.91
N GLU A 76 -14.67 -1.86 8.81
CA GLU A 76 -14.19 -0.62 9.44
C GLU A 76 -14.44 0.62 8.57
N TYR A 77 -14.85 0.40 7.32
CA TYR A 77 -15.12 1.50 6.39
C TYR A 77 -16.19 2.45 6.95
N SER A 78 -15.86 3.73 6.96
CA SER A 78 -16.80 4.85 7.07
C SER A 78 -16.32 5.99 6.18
N PRO A 79 -17.22 6.91 5.77
CA PRO A 79 -16.81 8.08 4.99
C PRO A 79 -15.76 8.94 5.69
N GLU A 80 -15.84 9.06 7.02
CA GLU A 80 -14.90 9.81 7.85
C GLU A 80 -13.51 9.16 7.80
N MET A 81 -13.42 7.87 8.10
CA MET A 81 -12.17 7.11 8.05
C MET A 81 -11.58 7.12 6.63
N PHE A 82 -12.43 6.98 5.61
CA PHE A 82 -11.98 7.00 4.22
C PHE A 82 -11.44 8.37 3.79
N SER A 83 -11.88 9.47 4.43
CA SER A 83 -11.29 10.80 4.22
C SER A 83 -9.83 10.86 4.68
N GLU A 84 -9.46 10.10 5.70
CA GLU A 84 -8.07 9.99 6.15
C GLU A 84 -7.22 9.20 5.15
N ILE A 85 -7.76 8.10 4.58
CA ILE A 85 -7.11 7.39 3.47
C ILE A 85 -6.86 8.33 2.29
N LYS A 86 -7.85 9.16 1.92
CA LYS A 86 -7.69 10.18 0.86
C LYS A 86 -6.60 11.20 1.19
N ALA A 87 -6.48 11.58 2.45
CA ALA A 87 -5.42 12.51 2.89
C ALA A 87 -4.03 11.89 2.77
N LEU A 88 -3.88 10.60 3.09
CA LEU A 88 -2.62 9.87 2.93
C LEU A 88 -2.16 9.82 1.47
N LEU A 89 -3.08 9.67 0.52
CA LEU A 89 -2.76 9.64 -0.92
C LEU A 89 -2.16 10.96 -1.47
N LYS A 90 -2.23 12.04 -0.70
CA LYS A 90 -1.58 13.32 -1.05
C LYS A 90 -0.11 13.37 -0.59
N LYS A 91 0.32 12.45 0.26
CA LYS A 91 1.72 12.36 0.69
C LYS A 91 2.59 11.79 -0.44
N GLU A 92 3.78 12.35 -0.61
CA GLU A 92 4.70 11.97 -1.69
C GLU A 92 5.00 10.46 -1.74
N PRO A 93 5.30 9.76 -0.65
CA PRO A 93 5.66 8.35 -0.71
C PRO A 93 4.47 7.41 -0.95
N VAL A 94 3.22 7.88 -0.82
CA VAL A 94 2.02 7.06 -1.05
C VAL A 94 1.66 7.09 -2.52
N LYS A 95 1.98 6.03 -3.25
CA LYS A 95 1.90 6.00 -4.72
C LYS A 95 0.68 5.27 -5.28
N CYS A 96 0.02 4.44 -4.47
CA CYS A 96 -1.06 3.58 -4.93
C CYS A 96 -2.23 3.56 -3.95
N ILE A 97 -3.43 3.37 -4.50
CA ILE A 97 -4.64 3.06 -3.75
C ILE A 97 -4.70 1.54 -3.59
N GLY A 98 -4.76 1.07 -2.36
CA GLY A 98 -4.80 -0.35 -2.00
C GLY A 98 -4.06 -0.61 -0.68
N GLU A 99 -4.17 -1.81 -0.15
CA GLU A 99 -4.79 -3.00 -0.71
C GLU A 99 -6.31 -2.90 -0.62
N THR A 100 -7.04 -3.28 -1.67
CA THR A 100 -8.51 -3.27 -1.70
C THR A 100 -9.02 -4.38 -2.60
N GLY A 101 -10.27 -4.77 -2.47
CA GLY A 101 -10.88 -5.81 -3.29
C GLY A 101 -12.02 -6.55 -2.58
N LEU A 102 -12.27 -7.78 -3.04
CA LEU A 102 -13.33 -8.66 -2.53
C LEU A 102 -12.75 -10.03 -2.17
N ASP A 103 -13.12 -10.54 -0.99
CA ASP A 103 -12.79 -11.90 -0.53
C ASP A 103 -14.04 -12.56 0.05
N PHE A 104 -14.84 -13.19 -0.81
CA PHE A 104 -16.06 -13.88 -0.42
C PHE A 104 -15.79 -15.31 0.09
N ASN A 105 -14.54 -15.74 0.15
CA ASN A 105 -14.18 -17.05 0.68
C ASN A 105 -14.06 -17.02 2.21
N ARG A 106 -13.34 -16.03 2.75
CA ARG A 106 -13.07 -15.93 4.20
C ARG A 106 -14.15 -15.17 4.97
N ASN A 107 -14.77 -14.15 4.35
CA ASN A 107 -15.88 -13.37 4.90
C ASN A 107 -15.63 -12.77 6.30
N PHE A 108 -14.45 -12.21 6.56
CA PHE A 108 -14.19 -11.46 7.80
C PHE A 108 -14.96 -10.14 7.87
N SER A 109 -15.38 -9.62 6.74
CA SER A 109 -16.39 -8.59 6.56
C SER A 109 -17.49 -9.14 5.68
N THR A 110 -18.73 -8.64 5.80
CA THR A 110 -19.82 -9.12 4.96
C THR A 110 -19.62 -8.73 3.49
N PRO A 111 -20.25 -9.45 2.53
CA PRO A 111 -20.18 -9.06 1.12
C PRO A 111 -20.59 -7.60 0.87
N GLU A 112 -21.62 -7.11 1.55
CA GLU A 112 -22.12 -5.73 1.42
C GLU A 112 -21.08 -4.71 1.91
N GLN A 113 -20.43 -4.99 3.05
CA GLN A 113 -19.35 -4.14 3.59
C GLN A 113 -18.16 -4.11 2.63
N GLN A 114 -17.78 -5.26 2.08
CA GLN A 114 -16.70 -5.35 1.11
C GLN A 114 -17.01 -4.58 -0.17
N GLN A 115 -18.23 -4.72 -0.70
CA GLN A 115 -18.64 -3.99 -1.92
C GLN A 115 -18.62 -2.48 -1.68
N LEU A 116 -19.19 -2.01 -0.57
CA LEU A 116 -19.23 -0.59 -0.24
C LEU A 116 -17.82 0.02 -0.14
N SER A 117 -16.93 -0.66 0.56
CA SER A 117 -15.52 -0.22 0.67
C SER A 117 -14.82 -0.24 -0.69
N PHE A 118 -14.98 -1.31 -1.46
CA PHE A 118 -14.35 -1.46 -2.77
C PHE A 118 -14.84 -0.41 -3.77
N GLU A 119 -16.14 -0.15 -3.84
CA GLU A 119 -16.72 0.90 -4.70
C GLU A 119 -16.12 2.28 -4.38
N ALA A 120 -15.98 2.62 -3.09
CA ALA A 120 -15.33 3.87 -2.69
C ALA A 120 -13.87 3.97 -3.17
N HIS A 121 -13.12 2.87 -3.14
CA HIS A 121 -11.75 2.84 -3.67
C HIS A 121 -11.73 2.97 -5.19
N LEU A 122 -12.66 2.34 -5.91
CA LEU A 122 -12.78 2.49 -7.36
C LEU A 122 -13.09 3.94 -7.75
N GLU A 123 -14.07 4.57 -7.11
CA GLU A 123 -14.39 5.97 -7.34
C GLU A 123 -13.18 6.88 -7.10
N LEU A 124 -12.45 6.66 -6.02
CA LEU A 124 -11.25 7.41 -5.70
C LEU A 124 -10.15 7.20 -6.77
N SER A 125 -9.98 5.98 -7.26
CA SER A 125 -9.00 5.67 -8.31
C SER A 125 -9.33 6.37 -9.62
N LEU A 126 -10.60 6.47 -9.99
CA LEU A 126 -11.04 7.17 -11.19
C LEU A 126 -10.74 8.68 -11.14
N ILE A 127 -10.84 9.30 -9.97
CA ILE A 127 -10.49 10.72 -9.79
C ILE A 127 -8.98 10.92 -10.02
N HIS A 128 -8.14 10.00 -9.62
CA HIS A 128 -6.68 10.07 -9.81
C HIS A 128 -6.22 9.68 -11.22
N ILE A 129 -7.01 8.87 -11.95
CA ILE A 129 -6.69 8.43 -13.32
C ILE A 129 -7.22 9.43 -14.36
N SER A 130 -8.24 10.20 -14.03
CA SER A 130 -8.95 11.10 -14.97
C SER A 130 -8.23 12.42 -15.24
N GLU A 131 -6.98 12.59 -14.88
CA GLU A 131 -6.19 13.68 -15.42
C GLU A 131 -5.77 13.36 -16.86
N PRO A 132 -6.34 14.03 -17.88
CA PRO A 132 -6.06 13.74 -19.28
C PRO A 132 -4.77 14.43 -19.69
N THR A 133 -3.62 13.89 -19.34
CA THR A 133 -2.35 14.50 -19.74
C THR A 133 -1.31 13.49 -20.18
N ARG A 134 -1.69 12.62 -21.12
CA ARG A 134 -0.71 12.10 -22.07
C ARG A 134 -1.25 12.33 -23.46
N PRO A 135 -0.72 13.29 -24.21
CA PRO A 135 -0.89 13.28 -25.67
C PRO A 135 -0.25 11.99 -26.19
N TYR A 136 -1.01 11.27 -26.98
CA TYR A 136 -0.54 10.10 -27.70
C TYR A 136 0.58 10.47 -28.68
#